data_2ff9950bd447c8dea090b7723a6f1475
#
_entry.id   2ff9950bd447c8dea090b7723a6f1475
#
_cell.length_a   1.000
_cell.length_b   1.000
_cell.length_c   1.000
_cell.angle_alpha   90.00
_cell.angle_beta   90.00
_cell.angle_gamma   90.00
#
_symmetry.space_group_name_H-M   'P 1'
#
loop_
_entity.id
_entity.type
_entity.pdbx_description
1 polymer ?
#
loop_
_entity_poly.entity_id
_entity_poly.type
_entity_poly.pdbx_seq_one_letter_code
_entity_poly.pdbx_strand_id
1 'polypeptide(L)'
;MKIKNIAIIAHVDHGKTTLVDQLLQSTQTFRENEYVTNCVMDSNDIEKERGITILAKTTAVHYKDYKINILDTPGHADFSGEVERIMGMVDGVLLVVDAYEGTMPQTRFVLKKALEYNHKAIVVINKIDKPSARPAVVIDQVLDLFIDLGANDEQLEFPVVYTSAVNGTSSLSEDIATQSKGMIPLLDMILKEIPDPIYDYDAPLQFQPALLDYNDYVGRIGIGRITRGKMHLNEMVSCVRVDKSIKKFRIQKIYSFLGLKKIEVEEADAGDIVAIAGLDDIYVGETICKEGLEEALPLIKVSEPTVQMNFGTNTSPFAGKEGQFVTGRKIEERLFRETQRDVSLRINRVDNKEEWIVSGRGELHLSILIENLRREGFEFQVSRPRVILKEIDGVINEPYEYVQVDVPDEYIGSAIEMFGNRRGNLEGMNSKDGQTRLIYTIPSKGLIGFMTDFLTATHGYGTVSYTHLR
;
A
#
# COMPACT_ATOMS: atom_id res chain seq x y z
N MET A 1 -0.27 10.03 26.09
CA MET A 1 0.65 9.00 25.56
C MET A 1 1.27 9.57 24.29
N LYS A 2 2.59 9.42 24.09
CA LYS A 2 3.24 9.90 22.88
C LYS A 2 2.92 8.97 21.69
N ILE A 3 2.95 9.51 20.47
CA ILE A 3 2.57 8.78 19.27
C ILE A 3 3.73 8.79 18.27
N LYS A 4 3.98 7.64 17.65
CA LYS A 4 4.84 7.48 16.47
C LYS A 4 4.03 6.84 15.36
N ASN A 5 4.16 7.34 14.15
CA ASN A 5 3.50 6.79 12.98
C ASN A 5 4.57 6.31 11.99
N ILE A 6 4.58 5.05 11.68
CA ILE A 6 5.57 4.45 10.77
C ILE A 6 4.89 3.65 9.66
N ALA A 7 5.49 3.65 8.47
CA ALA A 7 5.13 2.74 7.41
C ALA A 7 6.18 1.64 7.26
N ILE A 8 5.75 0.44 6.91
CA ILE A 8 6.66 -0.67 6.60
C ILE A 8 6.71 -0.87 5.10
N ILE A 9 7.93 -0.80 4.56
CA ILE A 9 8.26 -0.99 3.16
C ILE A 9 9.07 -2.29 3.05
N ALA A 10 8.63 -3.21 2.22
CA ALA A 10 9.37 -4.44 1.94
C ALA A 10 9.04 -4.97 0.55
N HIS A 11 9.97 -5.72 -0.03
CA HIS A 11 9.66 -6.58 -1.16
C HIS A 11 8.84 -7.80 -0.70
N VAL A 12 8.17 -8.45 -1.64
CA VAL A 12 7.50 -9.74 -1.43
C VAL A 12 8.50 -10.71 -0.81
N ASP A 13 8.06 -11.51 0.13
CA ASP A 13 8.86 -12.51 0.85
C ASP A 13 10.05 -12.00 1.68
N HIS A 14 10.33 -10.70 1.78
CA HIS A 14 11.36 -10.17 2.68
C HIS A 14 11.01 -10.30 4.16
N GLY A 15 9.81 -10.79 4.48
CA GLY A 15 9.38 -11.11 5.85
C GLY A 15 8.70 -9.96 6.58
N LYS A 16 8.07 -9.03 5.86
CA LYS A 16 7.31 -7.91 6.40
C LYS A 16 6.26 -8.35 7.42
N THR A 17 5.37 -9.26 7.02
CA THR A 17 4.27 -9.76 7.86
C THR A 17 4.80 -10.45 9.12
N THR A 18 5.82 -11.30 8.97
CA THR A 18 6.45 -12.00 10.10
C THR A 18 7.09 -11.00 11.07
N LEU A 19 7.72 -9.92 10.56
CA LEU A 19 8.31 -8.87 11.38
C LEU A 19 7.25 -8.13 12.21
N VAL A 20 6.11 -7.79 11.58
CA VAL A 20 4.99 -7.14 12.30
C VAL A 20 4.42 -8.07 13.37
N ASP A 21 4.25 -9.36 13.08
CA ASP A 21 3.81 -10.34 14.07
C ASP A 21 4.76 -10.37 15.28
N GLN A 22 6.07 -10.32 15.04
CA GLN A 22 7.07 -10.27 16.10
C GLN A 22 7.06 -8.98 16.91
N LEU A 23 6.80 -7.83 16.26
CA LEU A 23 6.59 -6.56 16.98
C LEU A 23 5.37 -6.64 17.90
N LEU A 24 4.26 -7.18 17.41
CA LEU A 24 3.04 -7.40 18.19
C LEU A 24 3.27 -8.34 19.38
N GLN A 25 4.03 -9.42 19.20
CA GLN A 25 4.37 -10.36 20.26
C GLN A 25 5.31 -9.73 21.30
N SER A 26 6.34 -9.02 20.84
CA SER A 26 7.35 -8.39 21.72
C SER A 26 6.77 -7.31 22.62
N THR A 27 5.64 -6.71 22.23
CA THR A 27 4.94 -5.66 23.01
C THR A 27 3.79 -6.22 23.86
N GLN A 28 3.61 -7.53 23.93
CA GLN A 28 2.52 -8.19 24.65
C GLN A 28 1.12 -7.62 24.29
N THR A 29 0.96 -7.16 23.07
CA THR A 29 -0.30 -6.60 22.57
C THR A 29 -1.41 -7.65 22.50
N PHE A 30 -1.03 -8.94 22.42
CA PHE A 30 -1.94 -10.10 22.53
C PHE A 30 -1.98 -10.63 23.98
N ARG A 31 -3.15 -11.11 24.41
CA ARG A 31 -3.28 -11.84 25.68
C ARG A 31 -2.56 -13.18 25.58
N GLU A 32 -1.94 -13.64 26.67
CA GLU A 32 -1.17 -14.91 26.75
C GLU A 32 -1.92 -16.17 26.22
N ASN A 33 -3.24 -16.14 26.14
CA ASN A 33 -4.10 -17.24 25.68
C ASN A 33 -4.78 -16.97 24.31
N GLU A 34 -4.42 -15.89 23.60
CA GLU A 34 -4.98 -15.63 22.27
C GLU A 34 -4.20 -16.45 21.24
N TYR A 35 -4.84 -17.44 20.63
CA TYR A 35 -4.26 -18.22 19.53
C TYR A 35 -4.10 -17.29 18.33
N VAL A 36 -2.90 -16.80 18.12
CA VAL A 36 -2.55 -15.98 16.96
C VAL A 36 -2.06 -16.91 15.86
N THR A 37 -2.82 -17.03 14.80
CA THR A 37 -2.35 -17.72 13.58
C THR A 37 -1.21 -16.90 12.98
N ASN A 38 -0.16 -17.55 12.49
CA ASN A 38 0.93 -16.87 11.79
C ASN A 38 0.38 -16.07 10.59
N CYS A 39 1.04 -14.97 10.25
CA CYS A 39 0.64 -14.04 9.18
C CYS A 39 -0.67 -13.29 9.50
N VAL A 40 -0.74 -12.71 10.68
CA VAL A 40 -1.94 -12.03 11.20
C VAL A 40 -2.34 -10.82 10.34
N MET A 41 -1.38 -10.15 9.70
CA MET A 41 -1.65 -9.01 8.80
C MET A 41 -2.25 -9.44 7.45
N ASP A 42 -1.93 -10.63 6.95
CA ASP A 42 -2.45 -11.11 5.67
C ASP A 42 -3.82 -11.78 5.87
N SER A 43 -4.84 -10.97 6.06
CA SER A 43 -6.22 -11.44 6.30
C SER A 43 -6.95 -11.89 5.02
N ASN A 44 -6.42 -11.55 3.83
CA ASN A 44 -6.99 -11.91 2.54
C ASN A 44 -6.25 -13.15 1.98
N ASP A 45 -7.00 -14.19 1.61
CA ASP A 45 -6.40 -15.41 1.04
C ASP A 45 -5.62 -15.15 -0.25
N ILE A 46 -6.02 -14.15 -1.04
CA ILE A 46 -5.30 -13.75 -2.26
C ILE A 46 -3.94 -13.13 -1.92
N GLU A 47 -3.84 -12.34 -0.85
CA GLU A 47 -2.56 -11.79 -0.37
C GLU A 47 -1.61 -12.92 0.03
N LYS A 48 -2.10 -13.90 0.78
CA LYS A 48 -1.31 -15.09 1.19
C LYS A 48 -0.85 -15.92 0.01
N GLU A 49 -1.75 -16.19 -0.94
CA GLU A 49 -1.44 -17.02 -2.12
C GLU A 49 -0.46 -16.36 -3.08
N ARG A 50 -0.56 -15.03 -3.22
CA ARG A 50 0.30 -14.26 -4.13
C ARG A 50 1.54 -13.67 -3.45
N GLY A 51 1.61 -13.73 -2.11
CA GLY A 51 2.67 -13.13 -1.31
C GLY A 51 2.75 -11.60 -1.40
N ILE A 52 1.69 -10.91 -1.82
CA ILE A 52 1.66 -9.46 -2.00
C ILE A 52 0.68 -8.79 -1.05
N THR A 53 1.03 -7.61 -0.54
CA THR A 53 0.07 -6.73 0.14
C THR A 53 -0.78 -6.00 -0.91
N ILE A 54 -2.09 -6.15 -0.83
CA ILE A 54 -3.06 -5.55 -1.76
C ILE A 54 -3.65 -4.29 -1.12
N LEU A 55 -4.10 -4.40 0.12
CA LEU A 55 -4.72 -3.31 0.85
C LEU A 55 -3.83 -2.85 2.00
N ALA A 56 -3.72 -1.54 2.14
CA ALA A 56 -3.08 -0.93 3.29
C ALA A 56 -3.79 -1.34 4.58
N LYS A 57 -3.03 -1.73 5.59
CA LYS A 57 -3.55 -2.09 6.91
C LYS A 57 -2.89 -1.26 7.98
N THR A 58 -3.68 -0.88 8.96
CA THR A 58 -3.19 -0.14 10.11
C THR A 58 -3.25 -1.05 11.33
N THR A 59 -2.12 -1.16 12.02
CA THR A 59 -2.02 -1.78 13.34
C THR A 59 -1.33 -0.83 14.32
N ALA A 60 -1.39 -1.09 15.61
CA ALA A 60 -0.69 -0.31 16.58
C ALA A 60 -0.18 -1.18 17.74
N VAL A 61 0.95 -0.80 18.28
CA VAL A 61 1.54 -1.42 19.47
C VAL A 61 1.82 -0.38 20.55
N HIS A 62 1.76 -0.80 21.79
CA HIS A 62 2.17 0.03 22.92
C HIS A 62 3.55 -0.41 23.39
N TYR A 63 4.50 0.51 23.40
CA TYR A 63 5.84 0.24 23.89
C TYR A 63 6.34 1.41 24.74
N LYS A 64 6.69 1.14 26.00
CA LYS A 64 6.99 2.18 27.00
C LYS A 64 5.81 3.16 27.12
N ASP A 65 6.05 4.46 27.00
CA ASP A 65 5.06 5.54 27.05
C ASP A 65 4.54 5.95 25.65
N TYR A 66 4.84 5.15 24.63
CA TYR A 66 4.47 5.41 23.23
C TYR A 66 3.40 4.44 22.71
N LYS A 67 2.53 4.99 21.88
CA LYS A 67 1.74 4.25 20.91
C LYS A 67 2.44 4.35 19.55
N ILE A 68 2.78 3.23 18.95
CA ILE A 68 3.39 3.15 17.62
C ILE A 68 2.35 2.62 16.66
N ASN A 69 1.84 3.49 15.79
CA ASN A 69 0.98 3.10 14.68
C ASN A 69 1.87 2.59 13.54
N ILE A 70 1.54 1.43 13.01
CA ILE A 70 2.28 0.73 11.96
C ILE A 70 1.34 0.56 10.76
N LEU A 71 1.69 1.19 9.64
CA LEU A 71 0.94 1.11 8.40
C LEU A 71 1.66 0.18 7.43
N ASP A 72 0.94 -0.85 7.01
CA ASP A 72 1.43 -1.75 5.97
C ASP A 72 1.23 -1.14 4.59
N THR A 73 2.28 -1.11 3.76
CA THR A 73 2.25 -0.50 2.43
C THR A 73 2.22 -1.55 1.33
N PRO A 74 1.32 -1.41 0.34
CA PRO A 74 1.40 -2.20 -0.89
C PRO A 74 2.70 -1.91 -1.63
N GLY A 75 3.33 -2.97 -2.19
CA GLY A 75 4.58 -2.83 -2.96
C GLY A 75 4.37 -2.63 -4.47
N HIS A 76 3.18 -2.91 -5.00
CA HIS A 76 2.93 -2.91 -6.43
C HIS A 76 2.49 -1.53 -6.96
N ALA A 77 2.92 -1.19 -8.17
CA ALA A 77 2.64 0.12 -8.80
C ALA A 77 1.13 0.41 -8.97
N ASP A 78 0.29 -0.61 -9.19
CA ASP A 78 -1.16 -0.45 -9.28
C ASP A 78 -1.78 0.15 -8.02
N PHE A 79 -1.08 0.06 -6.86
CA PHE A 79 -1.50 0.61 -5.57
C PHE A 79 -0.72 1.87 -5.16
N SER A 80 0.00 2.49 -6.11
CA SER A 80 0.85 3.66 -5.86
C SER A 80 0.14 4.82 -5.15
N GLY A 81 -1.12 5.06 -5.44
CA GLY A 81 -1.86 6.12 -4.77
C GLY A 81 -2.20 5.82 -3.31
N GLU A 82 -2.28 4.55 -2.90
CA GLU A 82 -2.38 4.21 -1.48
C GLU A 82 -1.08 4.50 -0.76
N VAL A 83 0.05 4.17 -1.40
CA VAL A 83 1.38 4.48 -0.87
C VAL A 83 1.55 5.98 -0.63
N GLU A 84 1.20 6.84 -1.62
CA GLU A 84 1.28 8.30 -1.46
C GLU A 84 0.43 8.80 -0.29
N ARG A 85 -0.78 8.25 -0.11
CA ARG A 85 -1.67 8.62 1.00
C ARG A 85 -1.12 8.18 2.36
N ILE A 86 -0.53 6.98 2.43
CA ILE A 86 0.10 6.47 3.64
C ILE A 86 1.30 7.34 4.03
N MET A 87 2.15 7.71 3.04
CA MET A 87 3.31 8.58 3.30
C MET A 87 2.91 9.93 3.91
N GLY A 88 1.73 10.45 3.59
CA GLY A 88 1.21 11.67 4.23
C GLY A 88 0.77 11.49 5.69
N MET A 89 0.61 10.25 6.17
CA MET A 89 0.15 9.97 7.54
C MET A 89 1.28 9.56 8.49
N VAL A 90 2.46 9.23 8.01
CA VAL A 90 3.56 8.69 8.82
C VAL A 90 4.67 9.71 9.08
N ASP A 91 5.52 9.41 10.03
CA ASP A 91 6.65 10.25 10.46
C ASP A 91 7.99 9.63 10.06
N GLY A 92 7.98 8.34 9.67
CA GLY A 92 9.15 7.61 9.22
C GLY A 92 8.81 6.25 8.65
N VAL A 93 9.81 5.55 8.15
CA VAL A 93 9.62 4.27 7.46
C VAL A 93 10.60 3.21 7.95
N LEU A 94 10.15 1.95 7.96
CA LEU A 94 10.99 0.78 8.12
C LEU A 94 11.18 0.15 6.74
N LEU A 95 12.40 0.12 6.24
CA LEU A 95 12.77 -0.57 5.01
C LEU A 95 13.28 -1.97 5.35
N VAL A 96 12.48 -2.99 5.10
CA VAL A 96 12.83 -4.39 5.38
C VAL A 96 13.44 -5.02 4.14
N VAL A 97 14.67 -5.52 4.28
CA VAL A 97 15.45 -6.12 3.20
C VAL A 97 15.93 -7.50 3.62
N ASP A 98 15.80 -8.49 2.73
CA ASP A 98 16.35 -9.83 2.95
C ASP A 98 17.88 -9.78 2.91
N ALA A 99 18.54 -10.37 3.91
CA ALA A 99 20.00 -10.39 4.07
C ALA A 99 20.76 -11.10 2.93
N TYR A 100 20.09 -11.85 2.07
CA TYR A 100 20.66 -12.53 0.91
C TYR A 100 20.24 -11.86 -0.42
N GLU A 101 18.94 -11.63 -0.62
CA GLU A 101 18.41 -11.10 -1.89
C GLU A 101 18.79 -9.64 -2.12
N GLY A 102 18.85 -8.84 -1.04
CA GLY A 102 19.18 -7.44 -1.12
C GLY A 102 18.04 -6.56 -1.60
N THR A 103 18.36 -5.44 -2.26
CA THR A 103 17.37 -4.47 -2.74
C THR A 103 16.68 -4.96 -4.01
N MET A 104 15.35 -4.94 -4.00
CA MET A 104 14.52 -5.40 -5.11
C MET A 104 13.73 -4.23 -5.76
N PRO A 105 13.37 -4.32 -7.06
CA PRO A 105 12.78 -3.20 -7.79
C PRO A 105 11.48 -2.62 -7.19
N GLN A 106 10.64 -3.46 -6.59
CA GLN A 106 9.34 -3.03 -6.05
C GLN A 106 9.47 -2.08 -4.86
N THR A 107 10.52 -2.20 -4.04
CA THR A 107 10.76 -1.30 -2.90
C THR A 107 11.18 0.09 -3.34
N ARG A 108 11.75 0.22 -4.55
CA ARG A 108 12.29 1.46 -5.09
C ARG A 108 11.24 2.58 -5.17
N PHE A 109 10.05 2.26 -5.68
CA PHE A 109 8.97 3.24 -5.80
C PHE A 109 8.51 3.76 -4.43
N VAL A 110 8.26 2.85 -3.49
CA VAL A 110 7.76 3.21 -2.15
C VAL A 110 8.81 3.99 -1.37
N LEU A 111 10.08 3.56 -1.44
CA LEU A 111 11.19 4.26 -0.81
C LEU A 111 11.39 5.66 -1.43
N LYS A 112 11.31 5.79 -2.75
CA LYS A 112 11.38 7.10 -3.42
C LYS A 112 10.33 8.06 -2.85
N LYS A 113 9.09 7.59 -2.68
CA LYS A 113 8.04 8.40 -2.08
C LYS A 113 8.35 8.79 -0.63
N ALA A 114 8.85 7.88 0.18
CA ALA A 114 9.26 8.18 1.55
C ALA A 114 10.36 9.27 1.59
N LEU A 115 11.35 9.19 0.69
CA LEU A 115 12.42 10.18 0.59
C LEU A 115 11.90 11.54 0.10
N GLU A 116 10.96 11.58 -0.87
CA GLU A 116 10.31 12.81 -1.33
C GLU A 116 9.53 13.53 -0.20
N TYR A 117 8.96 12.78 0.76
CA TYR A 117 8.32 13.31 1.97
C TYR A 117 9.32 13.65 3.08
N ASN A 118 10.60 13.46 2.83
CA ASN A 118 11.70 13.66 3.80
C ASN A 118 11.56 12.81 5.07
N HIS A 119 11.00 11.60 4.95
CA HIS A 119 10.89 10.69 6.07
C HIS A 119 12.23 10.07 6.44
N LYS A 120 12.48 9.92 7.76
CA LYS A 120 13.60 9.13 8.27
C LYS A 120 13.34 7.66 7.99
N ALA A 121 14.31 6.96 7.40
CA ALA A 121 14.25 5.53 7.14
C ALA A 121 15.11 4.76 8.15
N ILE A 122 14.59 3.68 8.70
CA ILE A 122 15.33 2.67 9.45
C ILE A 122 15.43 1.44 8.56
N VAL A 123 16.64 0.98 8.29
CA VAL A 123 16.88 -0.22 7.49
C VAL A 123 16.88 -1.45 8.39
N VAL A 124 16.04 -2.43 8.06
CA VAL A 124 15.92 -3.69 8.79
C VAL A 124 16.43 -4.80 7.89
N ILE A 125 17.63 -5.30 8.16
CA ILE A 125 18.21 -6.45 7.47
C ILE A 125 17.64 -7.72 8.11
N ASN A 126 16.70 -8.36 7.42
CA ASN A 126 15.98 -9.52 7.92
C ASN A 126 16.54 -10.83 7.36
N LYS A 127 16.21 -11.95 8.01
CA LYS A 127 16.67 -13.32 7.69
C LYS A 127 18.18 -13.49 7.80
N ILE A 128 18.79 -12.82 8.77
CA ILE A 128 20.23 -12.92 9.06
C ILE A 128 20.66 -14.34 9.48
N ASP A 129 19.69 -15.16 9.90
CA ASP A 129 19.88 -16.57 10.27
C ASP A 129 20.16 -17.50 9.09
N LYS A 130 19.93 -17.07 7.85
CA LYS A 130 20.21 -17.88 6.67
C LYS A 130 21.72 -18.06 6.48
N PRO A 131 22.19 -19.30 6.18
CA PRO A 131 23.63 -19.54 5.91
C PRO A 131 24.19 -18.73 4.74
N SER A 132 23.34 -18.32 3.81
CA SER A 132 23.69 -17.50 2.63
C SER A 132 23.59 -15.99 2.89
N ALA A 133 23.27 -15.55 4.11
CA ALA A 133 23.17 -14.14 4.44
C ALA A 133 24.49 -13.41 4.23
N ARG A 134 24.40 -12.20 3.63
CA ARG A 134 25.53 -11.32 3.33
C ARG A 134 25.20 -9.86 3.70
N PRO A 135 24.96 -9.58 4.97
CA PRO A 135 24.39 -8.31 5.41
C PRO A 135 25.21 -7.09 5.00
N ALA A 136 26.56 -7.17 5.06
CA ALA A 136 27.42 -6.05 4.65
C ALA A 136 27.21 -5.68 3.17
N VAL A 137 27.14 -6.68 2.27
CA VAL A 137 26.89 -6.44 0.83
C VAL A 137 25.51 -5.85 0.60
N VAL A 138 24.50 -6.30 1.38
CA VAL A 138 23.13 -5.79 1.26
C VAL A 138 23.04 -4.34 1.73
N ILE A 139 23.78 -3.95 2.76
CA ILE A 139 23.85 -2.54 3.21
C ILE A 139 24.43 -1.65 2.12
N ASP A 140 25.51 -2.08 1.44
CA ASP A 140 26.08 -1.34 0.32
C ASP A 140 25.05 -1.19 -0.81
N GLN A 141 24.29 -2.24 -1.13
CA GLN A 141 23.21 -2.16 -2.12
C GLN A 141 22.09 -1.21 -1.70
N VAL A 142 21.75 -1.17 -0.41
CA VAL A 142 20.77 -0.20 0.11
C VAL A 142 21.30 1.21 -0.01
N LEU A 143 22.56 1.45 0.32
CA LEU A 143 23.20 2.76 0.16
C LEU A 143 23.21 3.21 -1.31
N ASP A 144 23.60 2.34 -2.23
CA ASP A 144 23.52 2.59 -3.68
C ASP A 144 22.08 2.97 -4.09
N LEU A 145 21.08 2.25 -3.57
CA LEU A 145 19.66 2.52 -3.85
C LEU A 145 19.24 3.92 -3.37
N PHE A 146 19.65 4.33 -2.16
CA PHE A 146 19.33 5.66 -1.63
C PHE A 146 19.99 6.76 -2.48
N ILE A 147 21.26 6.60 -2.87
CA ILE A 147 21.97 7.52 -3.76
C ILE A 147 21.26 7.63 -5.10
N ASP A 148 20.91 6.51 -5.72
CA ASP A 148 20.17 6.45 -6.98
C ASP A 148 18.80 7.15 -6.93
N LEU A 149 18.16 7.16 -5.78
CA LEU A 149 16.87 7.82 -5.55
C LEU A 149 17.01 9.30 -5.20
N GLY A 150 18.24 9.81 -5.09
CA GLY A 150 18.53 11.21 -4.79
C GLY A 150 18.35 11.57 -3.32
N ALA A 151 18.63 10.63 -2.41
CA ALA A 151 18.63 10.88 -0.98
C ALA A 151 19.64 11.98 -0.60
N ASN A 152 19.28 12.81 0.38
CA ASN A 152 20.18 13.82 0.94
C ASN A 152 21.14 13.20 1.99
N ASP A 153 22.13 13.97 2.44
CA ASP A 153 23.15 13.49 3.38
C ASP A 153 22.55 12.93 4.69
N GLU A 154 21.50 13.56 5.24
CA GLU A 154 20.81 13.07 6.44
C GLU A 154 20.08 11.74 6.21
N GLN A 155 19.56 11.53 5.01
CA GLN A 155 18.87 10.29 4.63
C GLN A 155 19.85 9.16 4.35
N LEU A 156 21.08 9.46 3.92
CA LEU A 156 22.14 8.47 3.72
C LEU A 156 22.72 7.94 5.04
N GLU A 157 22.56 8.68 6.15
CA GLU A 157 22.92 8.24 7.50
C GLU A 157 21.78 7.43 8.15
N PHE A 158 21.29 6.40 7.46
CA PHE A 158 20.21 5.57 7.99
C PHE A 158 20.72 4.58 9.05
N PRO A 159 19.98 4.41 10.16
CA PRO A 159 20.27 3.38 11.15
C PRO A 159 19.91 1.99 10.62
N VAL A 160 20.69 0.97 11.05
CA VAL A 160 20.49 -0.42 10.65
C VAL A 160 20.17 -1.29 11.86
N VAL A 161 19.17 -2.18 11.71
CA VAL A 161 18.83 -3.21 12.68
C VAL A 161 18.82 -4.58 11.97
N TYR A 162 19.43 -5.57 12.59
CA TYR A 162 19.53 -6.92 12.05
C TYR A 162 18.53 -7.83 12.74
N THR A 163 17.74 -8.57 11.96
CA THR A 163 16.64 -9.38 12.50
C THR A 163 16.58 -10.78 11.89
N SER A 164 16.09 -11.74 12.68
CA SER A 164 15.51 -12.96 12.20
C SER A 164 14.06 -13.01 12.67
N ALA A 165 13.16 -12.52 11.82
CA ALA A 165 11.74 -12.48 12.17
C ALA A 165 11.15 -13.85 12.43
N VAL A 166 11.61 -14.89 11.74
CA VAL A 166 11.17 -16.29 11.98
C VAL A 166 11.57 -16.78 13.37
N ASN A 167 12.79 -16.47 13.80
CA ASN A 167 13.30 -16.87 15.13
C ASN A 167 12.89 -15.89 16.24
N GLY A 168 12.29 -14.76 15.88
CA GLY A 168 11.89 -13.72 16.83
C GLY A 168 13.08 -13.07 17.54
N THR A 169 14.17 -12.79 16.80
CA THR A 169 15.40 -12.20 17.35
C THR A 169 15.82 -10.93 16.62
N SER A 170 16.51 -10.04 17.32
CA SER A 170 17.04 -8.80 16.75
C SER A 170 18.30 -8.32 17.44
N SER A 171 19.15 -7.56 16.74
CA SER A 171 20.39 -6.96 17.23
C SER A 171 20.74 -5.68 16.45
N LEU A 172 21.61 -4.86 17.01
CA LEU A 172 22.23 -3.71 16.34
C LEU A 172 23.56 -4.07 15.64
N SER A 173 23.98 -5.33 15.74
CA SER A 173 25.20 -5.88 15.12
C SER A 173 24.83 -6.96 14.11
N GLU A 174 25.62 -7.08 13.05
CA GLU A 174 25.48 -8.14 12.04
C GLU A 174 25.90 -9.52 12.57
N ASP A 175 26.61 -9.58 13.69
CA ASP A 175 27.03 -10.84 14.30
C ASP A 175 25.81 -11.61 14.88
N ILE A 176 25.56 -12.80 14.34
CA ILE A 176 24.48 -13.68 14.76
C ILE A 176 24.54 -14.01 16.27
N ALA A 177 25.75 -14.06 16.84
CA ALA A 177 25.92 -14.34 18.26
C ALA A 177 25.38 -13.24 19.18
N THR A 178 25.16 -12.02 18.65
CA THR A 178 24.62 -10.89 19.38
C THR A 178 23.09 -10.82 19.35
N GLN A 179 22.44 -11.69 18.57
CA GLN A 179 20.98 -11.70 18.44
C GLN A 179 20.30 -11.97 19.78
N SER A 180 19.44 -11.07 20.21
CA SER A 180 18.64 -11.20 21.43
C SER A 180 17.19 -11.54 21.09
N LYS A 181 16.51 -12.26 21.99
CA LYS A 181 15.11 -12.62 21.83
C LYS A 181 14.21 -11.37 21.90
N GLY A 182 13.28 -11.27 20.99
CA GLY A 182 12.33 -10.17 20.85
C GLY A 182 12.81 -9.06 19.90
N MET A 183 11.95 -8.07 19.66
CA MET A 183 12.19 -6.93 18.77
C MET A 183 12.53 -5.64 19.52
N ILE A 184 13.02 -5.74 20.76
CA ILE A 184 13.35 -4.59 21.60
C ILE A 184 14.38 -3.65 20.94
N PRO A 185 15.51 -4.14 20.36
CA PRO A 185 16.45 -3.29 19.62
C PRO A 185 15.81 -2.48 18.51
N LEU A 186 14.85 -3.07 17.76
CA LEU A 186 14.12 -2.37 16.70
C LEU A 186 13.14 -1.35 17.28
N LEU A 187 12.40 -1.70 18.32
CA LEU A 187 11.47 -0.78 18.99
C LEU A 187 12.19 0.43 19.59
N ASP A 188 13.34 0.20 20.27
CA ASP A 188 14.16 1.28 20.80
C ASP A 188 14.73 2.18 19.69
N MET A 189 15.13 1.59 18.55
CA MET A 189 15.59 2.35 17.38
C MET A 189 14.47 3.22 16.81
N ILE A 190 13.24 2.69 16.69
CA ILE A 190 12.07 3.47 16.27
C ILE A 190 11.86 4.69 17.20
N LEU A 191 11.89 4.48 18.51
CA LEU A 191 11.71 5.58 19.46
C LEU A 191 12.81 6.63 19.37
N LYS A 192 14.04 6.21 19.11
CA LYS A 192 15.21 7.08 19.03
C LYS A 192 15.28 7.89 17.74
N GLU A 193 15.06 7.24 16.58
CA GLU A 193 15.38 7.80 15.27
C GLU A 193 14.16 8.46 14.57
N ILE A 194 12.96 7.92 14.77
CA ILE A 194 11.77 8.56 14.21
C ILE A 194 11.44 9.82 15.05
N PRO A 195 11.28 10.98 14.41
CA PRO A 195 11.02 12.22 15.15
C PRO A 195 9.73 12.14 15.97
N ASP A 196 9.68 12.91 17.08
CA ASP A 196 8.45 13.19 17.81
C ASP A 196 7.81 14.45 17.21
N PRO A 197 6.78 14.35 16.37
CA PRO A 197 6.16 15.54 15.81
C PRO A 197 5.51 16.38 16.89
N ILE A 198 5.63 17.70 16.76
CA ILE A 198 4.99 18.65 17.66
C ILE A 198 3.56 18.84 17.16
N TYR A 199 2.59 18.47 18.00
CA TYR A 199 1.18 18.66 17.71
C TYR A 199 0.60 19.78 18.57
N ASP A 200 -0.28 20.58 17.97
CA ASP A 200 -1.09 21.56 18.70
C ASP A 200 -2.40 20.88 19.15
N TYR A 201 -2.39 20.43 20.41
CA TYR A 201 -3.54 19.75 21.03
C TYR A 201 -4.68 20.70 21.40
N ASP A 202 -4.41 22.00 21.55
CA ASP A 202 -5.38 23.01 21.95
C ASP A 202 -6.00 23.73 20.73
N ALA A 203 -5.46 23.51 19.54
CA ALA A 203 -6.01 24.05 18.31
C ALA A 203 -7.37 23.42 17.96
N PRO A 204 -8.18 24.08 17.12
CA PRO A 204 -9.39 23.50 16.56
C PRO A 204 -9.09 22.18 15.80
N LEU A 205 -9.99 21.19 15.96
CA LEU A 205 -9.88 19.91 15.28
C LEU A 205 -9.63 20.06 13.76
N GLN A 206 -8.66 19.30 13.27
CA GLN A 206 -8.43 19.11 11.85
C GLN A 206 -8.00 17.67 11.60
N PHE A 207 -8.76 16.95 10.76
CA PHE A 207 -8.55 15.55 10.42
C PHE A 207 -8.78 15.35 8.93
N GLN A 208 -7.96 14.54 8.28
CA GLN A 208 -8.10 14.24 6.85
C GLN A 208 -8.11 12.73 6.63
N PRO A 209 -9.22 12.15 6.08
CA PRO A 209 -9.24 10.77 5.65
C PRO A 209 -8.27 10.54 4.49
N ALA A 210 -7.38 9.58 4.63
CA ALA A 210 -6.45 9.16 3.60
C ALA A 210 -6.80 7.76 3.02
N LEU A 211 -7.47 6.93 3.82
CA LEU A 211 -7.95 5.61 3.44
C LEU A 211 -9.45 5.50 3.75
N LEU A 212 -10.13 4.61 3.05
CA LEU A 212 -11.52 4.29 3.31
C LEU A 212 -11.66 2.82 3.70
N ASP A 213 -12.65 2.57 4.55
CA ASP A 213 -13.16 1.24 4.83
C ASP A 213 -14.69 1.28 4.83
N TYR A 214 -15.34 0.14 4.85
CA TYR A 214 -16.78 0.03 4.82
C TYR A 214 -17.27 -1.09 5.74
N ASN A 215 -18.31 -0.80 6.48
CA ASN A 215 -18.98 -1.76 7.32
C ASN A 215 -20.52 -1.63 7.12
N ASP A 216 -21.21 -2.76 6.98
CA ASP A 216 -22.64 -2.76 6.68
C ASP A 216 -23.52 -2.10 7.78
N TYR A 217 -23.00 -1.97 9.01
CA TYR A 217 -23.72 -1.38 10.15
C TYR A 217 -23.51 0.12 10.32
N VAL A 218 -22.31 0.61 10.01
CA VAL A 218 -21.93 2.02 10.23
C VAL A 218 -21.66 2.78 8.93
N GLY A 219 -21.78 2.11 7.79
CA GLY A 219 -21.53 2.69 6.48
C GLY A 219 -20.04 2.88 6.19
N ARG A 220 -19.72 3.95 5.47
CA ARG A 220 -18.33 4.29 5.09
C ARG A 220 -17.56 4.83 6.29
N ILE A 221 -16.32 4.39 6.41
CA ILE A 221 -15.39 4.72 7.48
C ILE A 221 -14.18 5.44 6.86
N GLY A 222 -13.88 6.63 7.33
CA GLY A 222 -12.67 7.37 6.94
C GLY A 222 -11.54 7.08 7.91
N ILE A 223 -10.39 6.64 7.40
CA ILE A 223 -9.18 6.38 8.20
C ILE A 223 -8.16 7.47 7.86
N GLY A 224 -7.61 8.13 8.87
CA GLY A 224 -6.67 9.21 8.66
C GLY A 224 -5.96 9.62 9.94
N ARG A 225 -5.12 10.63 9.82
CA ARG A 225 -4.38 11.22 10.93
C ARG A 225 -5.07 12.50 11.41
N ILE A 226 -5.17 12.68 12.71
CA ILE A 226 -5.55 13.95 13.32
C ILE A 226 -4.34 14.87 13.26
N THR A 227 -4.41 15.94 12.48
CA THR A 227 -3.28 16.87 12.30
C THR A 227 -3.13 17.84 13.44
N ARG A 228 -4.25 18.26 14.03
CA ARG A 228 -4.27 19.12 15.24
C ARG A 228 -5.57 18.97 15.99
N GLY A 229 -5.56 19.42 17.24
CA GLY A 229 -6.72 19.41 18.12
C GLY A 229 -7.09 18.03 18.65
N LYS A 230 -8.31 17.92 19.11
CA LYS A 230 -8.89 16.68 19.66
C LYS A 230 -10.21 16.39 18.99
N MET A 231 -10.53 15.12 18.89
CA MET A 231 -11.78 14.60 18.33
C MET A 231 -12.58 13.93 19.43
N HIS A 232 -13.85 14.25 19.54
CA HIS A 232 -14.74 13.66 20.54
C HIS A 232 -15.92 12.95 19.91
N LEU A 233 -16.31 11.83 20.51
CA LEU A 233 -17.51 11.08 20.12
C LEU A 233 -18.76 11.98 20.28
N ASN A 234 -19.69 11.87 19.33
CA ASN A 234 -20.92 12.67 19.28
C ASN A 234 -20.73 14.18 19.05
N GLU A 235 -19.50 14.65 18.78
CA GLU A 235 -19.26 16.04 18.41
C GLU A 235 -19.83 16.37 17.03
N MET A 236 -20.39 17.60 16.89
CA MET A 236 -20.77 18.15 15.60
C MET A 236 -19.53 18.73 14.92
N VAL A 237 -19.28 18.30 13.69
CA VAL A 237 -18.12 18.73 12.92
C VAL A 237 -18.51 19.12 11.50
N SER A 238 -17.66 19.86 10.83
CA SER A 238 -17.81 20.29 9.44
C SER A 238 -16.86 19.49 8.55
N CYS A 239 -17.39 18.87 7.50
CA CYS A 239 -16.59 18.27 6.43
C CYS A 239 -16.47 19.28 5.29
N VAL A 240 -15.26 19.73 4.99
CA VAL A 240 -14.93 20.56 3.82
C VAL A 240 -14.65 19.61 2.66
N ARG A 241 -15.53 19.64 1.67
CA ARG A 241 -15.50 18.80 0.48
C ARG A 241 -14.43 19.22 -0.52
N VAL A 242 -14.16 18.36 -1.51
CA VAL A 242 -13.26 18.65 -2.63
C VAL A 242 -13.71 19.87 -3.43
N ASP A 243 -15.02 20.08 -3.60
CA ASP A 243 -15.64 21.24 -4.27
C ASP A 243 -15.76 22.48 -3.37
N LYS A 244 -15.16 22.42 -2.16
CA LYS A 244 -15.21 23.45 -1.11
C LYS A 244 -16.60 23.66 -0.48
N SER A 245 -17.59 22.84 -0.79
CA SER A 245 -18.85 22.83 -0.05
C SER A 245 -18.63 22.27 1.37
N ILE A 246 -19.48 22.70 2.30
CA ILE A 246 -19.38 22.30 3.70
C ILE A 246 -20.60 21.45 4.05
N LYS A 247 -20.36 20.27 4.59
CA LYS A 247 -21.39 19.39 5.10
C LYS A 247 -21.17 19.12 6.59
N LYS A 248 -22.16 19.46 7.41
CA LYS A 248 -22.09 19.21 8.85
C LYS A 248 -22.61 17.80 9.16
N PHE A 249 -21.94 17.14 10.09
CA PHE A 249 -22.35 15.82 10.56
C PHE A 249 -21.90 15.61 12.01
N ARG A 250 -22.46 14.56 12.63
CA ARG A 250 -22.09 14.14 13.97
C ARG A 250 -21.18 12.92 13.87
N ILE A 251 -20.06 12.90 14.57
CA ILE A 251 -19.19 11.75 14.68
C ILE A 251 -19.93 10.66 15.47
N GLN A 252 -20.27 9.55 14.81
CA GLN A 252 -21.03 8.46 15.43
C GLN A 252 -20.13 7.43 16.08
N LYS A 253 -18.94 7.20 15.53
CA LYS A 253 -17.93 6.28 16.03
C LYS A 253 -16.54 6.82 15.79
N ILE A 254 -15.67 6.60 16.76
CA ILE A 254 -14.22 6.80 16.66
C ILE A 254 -13.57 5.45 17.02
N TYR A 255 -12.71 4.97 16.15
CA TYR A 255 -11.94 3.77 16.39
C TYR A 255 -10.46 4.10 16.44
N SER A 256 -9.80 3.69 17.49
CA SER A 256 -8.35 3.63 17.60
C SER A 256 -7.88 2.21 17.26
N PHE A 257 -6.60 2.06 16.93
CA PHE A 257 -6.01 0.76 16.62
C PHE A 257 -5.22 0.22 17.81
N LEU A 258 -5.35 -1.08 18.06
CA LEU A 258 -4.52 -1.80 19.03
C LEU A 258 -4.35 -3.25 18.53
N GLY A 259 -3.13 -3.63 18.22
CA GLY A 259 -2.92 -4.82 17.41
C GLY A 259 -3.68 -4.69 16.10
N LEU A 260 -4.38 -5.72 15.70
CA LEU A 260 -5.21 -5.73 14.49
C LEU A 260 -6.65 -5.29 14.75
N LYS A 261 -7.01 -4.99 15.99
CA LYS A 261 -8.39 -4.68 16.37
C LYS A 261 -8.61 -3.17 16.30
N LYS A 262 -9.79 -2.79 15.78
CA LYS A 262 -10.35 -1.46 15.92
C LYS A 262 -11.08 -1.40 17.26
N ILE A 263 -10.65 -0.52 18.14
CA ILE A 263 -11.24 -0.33 19.48
C ILE A 263 -12.00 0.97 19.48
N GLU A 264 -13.28 0.94 19.88
CA GLU A 264 -14.07 2.15 20.04
C GLU A 264 -13.52 2.99 21.18
N VAL A 265 -13.35 4.29 20.92
CA VAL A 265 -12.86 5.28 21.90
C VAL A 265 -13.79 6.48 21.93
N GLU A 266 -13.81 7.20 23.06
CA GLU A 266 -14.64 8.39 23.23
C GLU A 266 -13.93 9.65 22.73
N GLU A 267 -12.60 9.64 22.74
CA GLU A 267 -11.76 10.75 22.29
C GLU A 267 -10.47 10.28 21.63
N ALA A 268 -9.90 11.12 20.79
CA ALA A 268 -8.59 10.91 20.17
C ALA A 268 -7.87 12.24 19.99
N ASP A 269 -6.54 12.21 20.19
CA ASP A 269 -5.67 13.39 20.16
C ASP A 269 -4.96 13.56 18.82
N ALA A 270 -4.49 14.78 18.56
CA ALA A 270 -3.62 15.10 17.44
C ALA A 270 -2.43 14.14 17.36
N GLY A 271 -2.08 13.74 16.15
CA GLY A 271 -1.03 12.77 15.84
C GLY A 271 -1.52 11.33 15.76
N ASP A 272 -2.67 10.98 16.35
CA ASP A 272 -3.16 9.61 16.24
C ASP A 272 -3.78 9.33 14.87
N ILE A 273 -3.64 8.09 14.44
CA ILE A 273 -4.32 7.55 13.26
C ILE A 273 -5.58 6.85 13.77
N VAL A 274 -6.72 7.36 13.35
CA VAL A 274 -8.03 6.90 13.77
C VAL A 274 -8.94 6.61 12.59
N ALA A 275 -9.98 5.82 12.85
CA ALA A 275 -11.03 5.56 11.89
C ALA A 275 -12.34 6.17 12.43
N ILE A 276 -13.07 6.91 11.58
CA ILE A 276 -14.31 7.58 11.98
C ILE A 276 -15.49 7.17 11.10
N ALA A 277 -16.66 7.12 11.69
CA ALA A 277 -17.94 6.92 11.00
C ALA A 277 -18.97 7.97 11.43
N GLY A 278 -19.94 8.25 10.57
CA GLY A 278 -21.01 9.22 10.80
C GLY A 278 -21.37 10.03 9.57
N LEU A 279 -20.62 9.86 8.46
CA LEU A 279 -20.87 10.50 7.19
C LEU A 279 -20.78 9.43 6.08
N ASP A 280 -21.93 9.04 5.52
CA ASP A 280 -22.01 7.91 4.57
C ASP A 280 -21.26 8.14 3.26
N ASP A 281 -21.04 9.39 2.89
CA ASP A 281 -20.37 9.80 1.67
C ASP A 281 -19.00 10.47 1.91
N ILE A 282 -18.37 10.21 3.08
CA ILE A 282 -17.00 10.65 3.39
C ILE A 282 -16.04 10.19 2.29
N TYR A 283 -15.12 11.07 1.88
CA TYR A 283 -14.19 10.80 0.81
C TYR A 283 -12.74 11.14 1.19
N VAL A 284 -11.79 10.53 0.49
CA VAL A 284 -10.36 10.77 0.69
C VAL A 284 -10.00 12.21 0.33
N GLY A 285 -9.18 12.84 1.18
CA GLY A 285 -8.70 14.20 0.96
C GLY A 285 -9.66 15.30 1.40
N GLU A 286 -10.89 14.97 1.79
CA GLU A 286 -11.77 15.92 2.47
C GLU A 286 -11.20 16.28 3.85
N THR A 287 -11.51 17.45 4.38
CA THR A 287 -11.02 17.85 5.70
C THR A 287 -12.17 17.94 6.68
N ILE A 288 -12.06 17.29 7.81
CA ILE A 288 -13.01 17.37 8.92
C ILE A 288 -12.46 18.35 9.93
N CYS A 289 -13.23 19.38 10.20
CA CYS A 289 -12.86 20.50 11.05
C CYS A 289 -13.87 20.69 12.18
N LYS A 290 -13.47 21.42 13.21
CA LYS A 290 -14.39 21.93 14.23
C LYS A 290 -15.43 22.82 13.56
N GLU A 291 -16.71 22.65 13.92
CA GLU A 291 -17.80 23.47 13.38
C GLU A 291 -17.55 24.97 13.61
N GLY A 292 -17.67 25.76 12.54
CA GLY A 292 -17.43 27.21 12.56
C GLY A 292 -15.97 27.64 12.45
N LEU A 293 -15.03 26.71 12.33
CA LEU A 293 -13.59 26.95 12.19
C LEU A 293 -13.02 26.07 11.06
N GLU A 294 -13.68 26.14 9.90
CA GLU A 294 -13.37 25.32 8.75
C GLU A 294 -12.08 25.80 8.06
N GLU A 295 -11.04 25.00 8.14
CA GLU A 295 -9.76 25.20 7.47
C GLU A 295 -9.34 23.91 6.75
N ALA A 296 -9.46 23.91 5.43
CA ALA A 296 -9.15 22.73 4.64
C ALA A 296 -7.65 22.47 4.51
N LEU A 297 -7.25 21.22 4.69
CA LEU A 297 -5.92 20.74 4.32
C LEU A 297 -5.77 20.66 2.79
N PRO A 298 -4.53 20.66 2.28
CA PRO A 298 -4.28 20.40 0.87
C PRO A 298 -4.93 19.09 0.42
N LEU A 299 -5.55 19.11 -0.75
CA LEU A 299 -6.24 17.93 -1.29
C LEU A 299 -5.24 16.81 -1.56
N ILE A 300 -5.59 15.62 -1.12
CA ILE A 300 -4.87 14.41 -1.48
C ILE A 300 -5.21 14.05 -2.93
N LYS A 301 -4.20 13.98 -3.78
CA LYS A 301 -4.39 13.57 -5.17
C LYS A 301 -4.68 12.07 -5.23
N VAL A 302 -5.82 11.71 -5.78
CA VAL A 302 -6.17 10.33 -6.11
C VAL A 302 -5.77 10.08 -7.56
N SER A 303 -4.90 9.09 -7.79
CA SER A 303 -4.48 8.73 -9.15
C SER A 303 -5.68 8.21 -9.94
N GLU A 304 -5.81 8.67 -11.19
CA GLU A 304 -6.91 8.23 -12.04
C GLU A 304 -6.67 6.83 -12.60
N PRO A 305 -7.75 6.09 -12.91
CA PRO A 305 -7.64 4.78 -13.54
C PRO A 305 -7.02 4.88 -14.94
N THR A 306 -6.23 3.87 -15.31
CA THR A 306 -5.56 3.77 -16.63
C THR A 306 -6.09 2.63 -17.49
N VAL A 307 -6.73 1.63 -16.87
CA VAL A 307 -7.24 0.43 -17.55
C VAL A 307 -8.72 0.24 -17.22
N GLN A 308 -9.48 -0.24 -18.17
CA GLN A 308 -10.91 -0.56 -17.97
C GLN A 308 -11.29 -1.90 -18.60
N MET A 309 -12.31 -2.53 -18.03
CA MET A 309 -12.93 -3.76 -18.55
C MET A 309 -14.45 -3.64 -18.45
N ASN A 310 -15.17 -4.33 -19.35
CA ASN A 310 -16.60 -4.50 -19.20
C ASN A 310 -16.88 -5.74 -18.35
N PHE A 311 -17.73 -5.59 -17.36
CA PHE A 311 -18.30 -6.66 -16.53
C PHE A 311 -19.76 -6.81 -16.92
N GLY A 312 -20.26 -8.03 -17.05
CA GLY A 312 -21.63 -8.27 -17.42
C GLY A 312 -22.15 -9.60 -16.90
N THR A 313 -23.45 -9.81 -16.97
CA THR A 313 -24.04 -11.11 -16.67
C THR A 313 -23.56 -12.17 -17.67
N ASN A 314 -23.34 -13.39 -17.19
CA ASN A 314 -22.95 -14.50 -18.04
C ASN A 314 -24.11 -14.85 -19.00
N THR A 315 -23.88 -14.67 -20.29
CA THR A 315 -24.83 -14.96 -21.37
C THR A 315 -24.54 -16.28 -22.11
N SER A 316 -23.55 -17.06 -21.64
CA SER A 316 -23.20 -18.34 -22.23
C SER A 316 -24.28 -19.42 -21.94
N PRO A 317 -24.30 -20.52 -22.73
CA PRO A 317 -25.20 -21.67 -22.47
C PRO A 317 -24.96 -22.34 -21.11
N PHE A 318 -23.87 -22.03 -20.43
CA PHE A 318 -23.49 -22.57 -19.11
C PHE A 318 -23.84 -21.63 -17.94
N ALA A 319 -24.50 -20.51 -18.24
CA ALA A 319 -24.87 -19.53 -17.21
C ALA A 319 -25.69 -20.19 -16.06
N GLY A 320 -25.32 -19.85 -14.81
CA GLY A 320 -26.01 -20.34 -13.62
C GLY A 320 -25.59 -21.74 -13.17
N LYS A 321 -24.52 -22.32 -13.73
CA LYS A 321 -24.06 -23.68 -13.35
C LYS A 321 -22.99 -23.68 -12.26
N GLU A 322 -22.20 -22.63 -12.15
CA GLU A 322 -21.04 -22.58 -11.25
C GLU A 322 -21.20 -21.55 -10.12
N GLY A 323 -21.81 -20.40 -10.41
CA GLY A 323 -21.98 -19.32 -9.43
C GLY A 323 -23.35 -19.34 -8.73
N GLN A 324 -23.37 -18.85 -7.50
CA GLN A 324 -24.61 -18.64 -6.73
C GLN A 324 -25.27 -17.30 -7.09
N PHE A 325 -24.47 -16.28 -7.41
CA PHE A 325 -24.94 -14.92 -7.70
C PHE A 325 -24.74 -14.61 -9.18
N VAL A 326 -25.81 -14.78 -9.97
CA VAL A 326 -25.77 -14.69 -11.44
C VAL A 326 -26.56 -13.50 -11.99
N THR A 327 -27.32 -12.79 -11.15
CA THR A 327 -28.19 -11.70 -11.62
C THR A 327 -27.46 -10.37 -11.68
N GLY A 328 -27.79 -9.56 -12.71
CA GLY A 328 -27.19 -8.23 -12.89
C GLY A 328 -27.31 -7.36 -11.65
N ARG A 329 -28.45 -7.38 -10.98
CA ARG A 329 -28.64 -6.62 -9.73
C ARG A 329 -27.64 -6.99 -8.63
N LYS A 330 -27.36 -8.28 -8.42
CA LYS A 330 -26.40 -8.74 -7.40
C LYS A 330 -24.97 -8.36 -7.75
N ILE A 331 -24.61 -8.48 -9.04
CA ILE A 331 -23.30 -8.06 -9.54
C ILE A 331 -23.14 -6.55 -9.35
N GLU A 332 -24.14 -5.75 -9.71
CA GLU A 332 -24.14 -4.30 -9.55
C GLU A 332 -23.95 -3.89 -8.08
N GLU A 333 -24.78 -4.41 -7.18
CA GLU A 333 -24.70 -4.16 -5.74
C GLU A 333 -23.28 -4.45 -5.19
N ARG A 334 -22.69 -5.58 -5.61
CA ARG A 334 -21.34 -5.97 -5.17
C ARG A 334 -20.24 -5.10 -5.76
N LEU A 335 -20.31 -4.74 -7.05
CA LEU A 335 -19.37 -3.84 -7.69
C LEU A 335 -19.40 -2.46 -7.03
N PHE A 336 -20.58 -1.87 -6.84
CA PHE A 336 -20.71 -0.57 -6.16
C PHE A 336 -20.26 -0.62 -4.69
N ARG A 337 -20.40 -1.75 -4.01
CA ARG A 337 -19.85 -1.93 -2.67
C ARG A 337 -18.33 -1.82 -2.64
N GLU A 338 -17.63 -2.28 -3.68
CA GLU A 338 -16.18 -2.14 -3.78
C GLU A 338 -15.75 -0.67 -3.83
N THR A 339 -16.50 0.19 -4.53
CA THR A 339 -16.20 1.63 -4.58
C THR A 339 -16.35 2.36 -3.24
N GLN A 340 -16.96 1.71 -2.24
CA GLN A 340 -17.03 2.30 -0.90
C GLN A 340 -15.69 2.22 -0.16
N ARG A 341 -14.83 1.27 -0.55
CA ARG A 341 -13.50 1.04 0.04
C ARG A 341 -12.38 1.53 -0.85
N ASP A 342 -12.50 1.31 -2.16
CA ASP A 342 -11.47 1.62 -3.14
C ASP A 342 -11.81 2.88 -3.93
N VAL A 343 -11.11 3.97 -3.60
CA VAL A 343 -11.29 5.29 -4.25
C VAL A 343 -10.71 5.35 -5.67
N SER A 344 -9.89 4.37 -6.07
CA SER A 344 -9.29 4.30 -7.40
C SER A 344 -10.12 3.52 -8.41
N LEU A 345 -11.16 2.84 -7.93
CA LEU A 345 -12.08 2.09 -8.77
C LEU A 345 -13.22 3.00 -9.21
N ARG A 346 -13.51 3.02 -10.50
CA ARG A 346 -14.70 3.71 -11.06
C ARG A 346 -15.58 2.70 -11.76
N ILE A 347 -16.89 2.79 -11.54
CA ILE A 347 -17.88 1.89 -12.12
C ILE A 347 -18.96 2.72 -12.78
N ASN A 348 -19.15 2.52 -14.07
CA ASN A 348 -20.17 3.17 -14.86
C ASN A 348 -21.07 2.12 -15.50
N ARG A 349 -22.37 2.25 -15.36
CA ARG A 349 -23.31 1.37 -16.03
C ARG A 349 -23.36 1.70 -17.52
N VAL A 350 -23.43 0.69 -18.37
CA VAL A 350 -23.67 0.85 -19.81
C VAL A 350 -25.16 1.00 -20.06
N ASP A 351 -25.56 2.03 -20.81
CA ASP A 351 -26.98 2.29 -21.08
C ASP A 351 -27.65 1.10 -21.77
N ASN A 352 -28.85 0.75 -21.28
CA ASN A 352 -29.70 -0.31 -21.82
C ASN A 352 -29.10 -1.72 -21.84
N LYS A 353 -28.04 -1.98 -21.02
CA LYS A 353 -27.43 -3.28 -20.85
C LYS A 353 -27.21 -3.64 -19.40
N GLU A 354 -27.14 -4.93 -19.10
CA GLU A 354 -26.66 -5.45 -17.81
C GLU A 354 -25.13 -5.61 -17.88
N GLU A 355 -24.45 -4.50 -18.19
CA GLU A 355 -23.00 -4.38 -18.28
C GLU A 355 -22.53 -3.13 -17.55
N TRP A 356 -21.34 -3.23 -16.97
CA TRP A 356 -20.67 -2.15 -16.24
C TRP A 356 -19.25 -1.99 -16.75
N ILE A 357 -18.84 -0.75 -17.03
CA ILE A 357 -17.45 -0.41 -17.30
C ILE A 357 -16.77 -0.22 -15.94
N VAL A 358 -15.86 -1.11 -15.63
CA VAL A 358 -15.06 -1.08 -14.42
C VAL A 358 -13.67 -0.60 -14.77
N SER A 359 -13.28 0.54 -14.21
CA SER A 359 -12.00 1.20 -14.47
C SER A 359 -11.14 1.14 -13.22
N GLY A 360 -9.91 0.67 -13.35
CA GLY A 360 -8.93 0.52 -12.29
C GLY A 360 -7.55 1.02 -12.70
N ARG A 361 -6.59 1.01 -11.78
CA ARG A 361 -5.25 1.53 -12.02
C ARG A 361 -4.41 0.67 -12.93
N GLY A 362 -4.62 -0.65 -12.90
CA GLY A 362 -3.85 -1.59 -13.69
C GLY A 362 -4.54 -2.94 -13.82
N GLU A 363 -3.88 -3.85 -14.53
CA GLU A 363 -4.39 -5.20 -14.79
C GLU A 363 -4.48 -6.02 -13.49
N LEU A 364 -3.48 -5.93 -12.62
CA LEU A 364 -3.46 -6.65 -11.35
C LEU A 364 -4.62 -6.21 -10.45
N HIS A 365 -4.89 -4.92 -10.37
CA HIS A 365 -5.99 -4.38 -9.59
C HIS A 365 -7.34 -4.97 -10.02
N LEU A 366 -7.64 -4.96 -11.34
CA LEU A 366 -8.88 -5.55 -11.86
C LEU A 366 -8.91 -7.07 -11.72
N SER A 367 -7.77 -7.76 -11.84
CA SER A 367 -7.69 -9.22 -11.67
C SER A 367 -8.00 -9.66 -10.25
N ILE A 368 -7.60 -8.86 -9.26
CA ILE A 368 -7.91 -9.10 -7.85
C ILE A 368 -9.42 -8.93 -7.59
N LEU A 369 -10.03 -7.89 -8.15
CA LEU A 369 -11.48 -7.71 -8.06
C LEU A 369 -12.24 -8.90 -8.67
N ILE A 370 -11.82 -9.37 -9.85
CA ILE A 370 -12.40 -10.56 -10.52
C ILE A 370 -12.29 -11.78 -9.62
N GLU A 371 -11.12 -12.02 -9.04
CA GLU A 371 -10.87 -13.18 -8.19
C GLU A 371 -11.67 -13.12 -6.88
N ASN A 372 -11.79 -11.94 -6.25
CA ASN A 372 -12.64 -11.74 -5.08
C ASN A 372 -14.10 -12.08 -5.39
N LEU A 373 -14.65 -11.53 -6.47
CA LEU A 373 -16.02 -11.82 -6.92
C LEU A 373 -16.23 -13.32 -7.17
N ARG A 374 -15.26 -13.97 -7.85
CA ARG A 374 -15.31 -15.41 -8.14
C ARG A 374 -15.38 -16.24 -6.84
N ARG A 375 -14.53 -15.93 -5.85
CA ARG A 375 -14.49 -16.63 -4.56
C ARG A 375 -15.73 -16.41 -3.71
N GLU A 376 -16.35 -15.24 -3.85
CA GLU A 376 -17.64 -14.95 -3.20
C GLU A 376 -18.83 -15.68 -3.87
N GLY A 377 -18.61 -16.38 -4.96
CA GLY A 377 -19.63 -17.17 -5.67
C GLY A 377 -20.38 -16.39 -6.74
N PHE A 378 -19.86 -15.27 -7.20
CA PHE A 378 -20.41 -14.54 -8.35
C PHE A 378 -20.02 -15.22 -9.66
N GLU A 379 -20.96 -15.33 -10.59
CA GLU A 379 -20.75 -15.76 -11.95
C GLU A 379 -21.06 -14.59 -12.89
N PHE A 380 -20.07 -14.20 -13.70
CA PHE A 380 -20.12 -13.05 -14.59
C PHE A 380 -19.17 -13.23 -15.76
N GLN A 381 -19.32 -12.40 -16.78
CA GLN A 381 -18.38 -12.33 -17.89
C GLN A 381 -17.60 -11.01 -17.87
N VAL A 382 -16.37 -11.03 -18.37
CA VAL A 382 -15.52 -9.85 -18.49
C VAL A 382 -14.97 -9.72 -19.91
N SER A 383 -14.78 -8.49 -20.37
CA SER A 383 -14.08 -8.21 -21.61
C SER A 383 -12.56 -8.29 -21.42
N ARG A 384 -11.80 -8.24 -22.51
CA ARG A 384 -10.37 -7.96 -22.43
C ARG A 384 -10.12 -6.56 -21.85
N PRO A 385 -9.05 -6.37 -21.07
CA PRO A 385 -8.68 -5.05 -20.57
C PRO A 385 -8.34 -4.10 -21.73
N ARG A 386 -8.71 -2.84 -21.58
CA ARG A 386 -8.43 -1.75 -22.52
C ARG A 386 -7.86 -0.57 -21.77
N VAL A 387 -6.93 0.12 -22.41
CA VAL A 387 -6.35 1.35 -21.86
C VAL A 387 -7.35 2.49 -22.00
N ILE A 388 -7.38 3.36 -21.00
CA ILE A 388 -8.23 4.55 -21.01
C ILE A 388 -7.44 5.67 -21.72
N LEU A 389 -7.98 6.14 -22.85
CA LEU A 389 -7.43 7.28 -23.57
C LEU A 389 -7.98 8.58 -22.99
N LYS A 390 -7.16 9.62 -22.93
CA LYS A 390 -7.56 10.95 -22.48
C LYS A 390 -7.42 11.97 -23.59
N GLU A 391 -8.39 12.85 -23.70
CA GLU A 391 -8.28 14.03 -24.53
C GLU A 391 -7.68 15.19 -23.71
N ILE A 392 -6.51 15.67 -24.15
CA ILE A 392 -5.81 16.81 -23.54
C ILE A 392 -5.57 17.82 -24.64
N ASP A 393 -6.09 19.03 -24.49
CA ASP A 393 -6.00 20.12 -25.47
C ASP A 393 -6.46 19.72 -26.89
N GLY A 394 -7.52 18.89 -26.99
CA GLY A 394 -8.08 18.41 -28.26
C GLY A 394 -7.28 17.26 -28.90
N VAL A 395 -6.26 16.74 -28.23
CA VAL A 395 -5.44 15.62 -28.71
C VAL A 395 -5.70 14.38 -27.85
N ILE A 396 -5.93 13.24 -28.51
CA ILE A 396 -6.10 11.95 -27.83
C ILE A 396 -4.72 11.44 -27.38
N ASN A 397 -4.56 11.26 -26.07
CA ASN A 397 -3.34 10.78 -25.45
C ASN A 397 -3.55 9.36 -24.90
N GLU A 398 -2.54 8.50 -25.05
CA GLU A 398 -2.48 7.20 -24.38
C GLU A 398 -1.52 7.26 -23.19
N PRO A 399 -1.81 6.51 -22.10
CA PRO A 399 -0.90 6.46 -20.96
C PRO A 399 0.37 5.67 -21.27
N TYR A 400 1.47 6.11 -20.67
CA TYR A 400 2.80 5.49 -20.75
C TYR A 400 3.29 5.09 -19.37
N GLU A 401 4.14 4.06 -19.34
CA GLU A 401 4.79 3.56 -18.14
C GLU A 401 6.30 3.70 -18.25
N TYR A 402 6.93 4.06 -17.15
CA TYR A 402 8.36 3.91 -16.96
C TYR A 402 8.62 2.54 -16.35
N VAL A 403 9.38 1.71 -17.04
CA VAL A 403 9.56 0.29 -16.66
C VAL A 403 11.03 0.04 -16.41
N GLN A 404 11.33 -0.58 -15.27
CA GLN A 404 12.63 -1.12 -14.94
C GLN A 404 12.57 -2.63 -14.92
N VAL A 405 13.49 -3.25 -15.58
CA VAL A 405 13.57 -4.70 -15.74
C VAL A 405 14.96 -5.15 -15.30
N ASP A 406 15.00 -6.05 -14.34
CA ASP A 406 16.25 -6.69 -13.94
C ASP A 406 16.23 -8.15 -14.42
N VAL A 407 17.21 -8.52 -15.22
CA VAL A 407 17.36 -9.87 -15.78
C VAL A 407 18.81 -10.35 -15.69
N PRO A 408 19.03 -11.67 -15.50
CA PRO A 408 20.34 -12.26 -15.76
C PRO A 408 20.81 -11.96 -17.19
N ASP A 409 22.12 -11.79 -17.37
CA ASP A 409 22.70 -11.39 -18.66
C ASP A 409 22.29 -12.32 -19.82
N GLU A 410 22.04 -13.60 -19.55
CA GLU A 410 21.58 -14.58 -20.55
C GLU A 410 20.20 -14.28 -21.14
N TYR A 411 19.34 -13.51 -20.44
CA TYR A 411 17.97 -13.17 -20.88
C TYR A 411 17.85 -11.76 -21.45
N ILE A 412 18.94 -10.97 -21.53
CA ILE A 412 18.91 -9.60 -22.08
C ILE A 412 18.28 -9.55 -23.47
N GLY A 413 18.72 -10.45 -24.36
CA GLY A 413 18.21 -10.50 -25.74
C GLY A 413 16.70 -10.73 -25.81
N SER A 414 16.19 -11.70 -25.05
CA SER A 414 14.77 -12.01 -25.00
C SER A 414 13.96 -10.85 -24.42
N ALA A 415 14.47 -10.19 -23.39
CA ALA A 415 13.81 -9.03 -22.79
C ALA A 415 13.74 -7.85 -23.78
N ILE A 416 14.84 -7.53 -24.46
CA ILE A 416 14.88 -6.44 -25.47
C ILE A 416 13.90 -6.72 -26.61
N GLU A 417 13.88 -7.95 -27.13
CA GLU A 417 12.94 -8.34 -28.18
C GLU A 417 11.48 -8.20 -27.74
N MET A 418 11.14 -8.67 -26.54
CA MET A 418 9.79 -8.60 -26.00
C MET A 418 9.29 -7.15 -25.84
N PHE A 419 10.14 -6.27 -25.29
CA PHE A 419 9.80 -4.85 -25.14
C PHE A 419 9.74 -4.14 -26.50
N GLY A 420 10.64 -4.45 -27.43
CA GLY A 420 10.63 -3.91 -28.79
C GLY A 420 9.35 -4.25 -29.54
N ASN A 421 8.89 -5.50 -29.49
CA ASN A 421 7.65 -5.96 -30.12
C ASN A 421 6.40 -5.27 -29.53
N ARG A 422 6.49 -4.73 -28.30
CA ARG A 422 5.42 -4.03 -27.60
C ARG A 422 5.57 -2.50 -27.61
N ARG A 423 6.43 -1.96 -28.48
CA ARG A 423 6.71 -0.54 -28.66
C ARG A 423 7.38 0.11 -27.45
N GLY A 424 8.16 -0.66 -26.68
CA GLY A 424 9.00 -0.13 -25.62
C GLY A 424 10.20 0.61 -26.22
N ASN A 425 10.49 1.79 -25.68
CA ASN A 425 11.68 2.57 -25.99
C ASN A 425 12.72 2.36 -24.90
N LEU A 426 13.90 1.84 -25.24
CA LEU A 426 14.99 1.62 -24.30
C LEU A 426 15.65 2.95 -23.97
N GLU A 427 15.56 3.39 -22.72
CA GLU A 427 16.14 4.63 -22.21
C GLU A 427 17.54 4.41 -21.61
N GLY A 428 17.78 3.23 -21.07
CA GLY A 428 19.06 2.92 -20.43
C GLY A 428 19.28 1.44 -20.17
N MET A 429 20.56 1.07 -20.05
CA MET A 429 20.99 -0.27 -19.70
C MET A 429 22.21 -0.20 -18.79
N ASN A 430 22.20 -0.94 -17.69
CA ASN A 430 23.30 -1.02 -16.73
C ASN A 430 23.50 -2.47 -16.29
N SER A 431 24.70 -3.00 -16.52
CA SER A 431 25.07 -4.38 -16.16
C SER A 431 26.04 -4.36 -14.99
N LYS A 432 25.75 -5.18 -13.96
CA LYS A 432 26.58 -5.36 -12.78
C LYS A 432 26.43 -6.79 -12.27
N ASP A 433 27.53 -7.47 -12.00
CA ASP A 433 27.60 -8.78 -11.34
C ASP A 433 26.73 -9.88 -11.99
N GLY A 434 26.64 -9.93 -13.33
CA GLY A 434 25.89 -10.94 -14.08
C GLY A 434 24.38 -10.67 -14.14
N GLN A 435 23.95 -9.48 -13.70
CA GLN A 435 22.58 -8.97 -13.80
C GLN A 435 22.57 -7.70 -14.62
N THR A 436 21.58 -7.55 -15.47
CA THR A 436 21.42 -6.33 -16.28
C THR A 436 20.09 -5.67 -15.98
N ARG A 437 20.14 -4.39 -15.66
CA ARG A 437 18.98 -3.50 -15.54
C ARG A 437 18.73 -2.81 -16.87
N LEU A 438 17.52 -2.99 -17.38
CA LEU A 438 17.00 -2.30 -18.55
C LEU A 438 15.95 -1.28 -18.11
N ILE A 439 15.97 -0.11 -18.70
CA ILE A 439 15.03 0.98 -18.43
C ILE A 439 14.27 1.29 -19.71
N TYR A 440 12.95 1.24 -19.63
CA TYR A 440 12.05 1.46 -20.78
C TYR A 440 10.99 2.50 -20.49
N THR A 441 10.60 3.21 -21.55
CA THR A 441 9.32 3.91 -21.65
C THR A 441 8.43 3.14 -22.61
N ILE A 442 7.24 2.71 -22.17
CA ILE A 442 6.34 1.87 -22.98
C ILE A 442 4.88 2.33 -22.85
N PRO A 443 4.06 2.28 -23.92
CA PRO A 443 2.62 2.48 -23.81
C PRO A 443 2.02 1.46 -22.85
N SER A 444 1.13 1.89 -21.94
CA SER A 444 0.50 0.99 -20.94
C SER A 444 -0.19 -0.22 -21.59
N LYS A 445 -0.72 -0.07 -22.82
CA LYS A 445 -1.28 -1.19 -23.57
C LYS A 445 -0.25 -2.30 -23.90
N GLY A 446 1.03 -1.94 -23.97
CA GLY A 446 2.11 -2.90 -24.22
C GLY A 446 2.38 -3.82 -23.03
N LEU A 447 1.97 -3.42 -21.82
CA LEU A 447 2.14 -4.20 -20.59
C LEU A 447 0.97 -5.15 -20.33
N ILE A 448 -0.17 -5.00 -21.02
CA ILE A 448 -1.30 -5.91 -20.86
C ILE A 448 -0.89 -7.33 -21.24
N GLY A 449 -1.03 -8.28 -20.31
CA GLY A 449 -0.60 -9.68 -20.44
C GLY A 449 0.92 -9.89 -20.51
N PHE A 450 1.73 -8.84 -20.35
CA PHE A 450 3.18 -8.91 -20.51
C PHE A 450 3.86 -9.79 -19.44
N MET A 451 3.42 -9.71 -18.20
CA MET A 451 4.10 -10.37 -17.06
C MET A 451 4.17 -11.88 -17.22
N THR A 452 3.11 -12.52 -17.70
CA THR A 452 3.09 -13.98 -17.91
C THR A 452 4.09 -14.41 -18.98
N ASP A 453 4.12 -13.69 -20.10
CA ASP A 453 5.04 -13.96 -21.20
C ASP A 453 6.48 -13.74 -20.75
N PHE A 454 6.75 -12.65 -20.02
CA PHE A 454 8.06 -12.28 -19.53
C PHE A 454 8.61 -13.28 -18.52
N LEU A 455 7.83 -13.69 -17.53
CA LEU A 455 8.24 -14.71 -16.55
C LEU A 455 8.54 -16.04 -17.24
N THR A 456 7.75 -16.40 -18.26
CA THR A 456 8.02 -17.61 -19.06
C THR A 456 9.33 -17.50 -19.83
N ALA A 457 9.57 -16.37 -20.51
CA ALA A 457 10.77 -16.15 -21.31
C ALA A 457 12.06 -16.03 -20.48
N THR A 458 11.95 -15.59 -19.23
CA THR A 458 13.08 -15.47 -18.28
C THR A 458 13.15 -16.62 -17.27
N HIS A 459 12.36 -17.69 -17.47
CA HIS A 459 12.27 -18.84 -16.54
C HIS A 459 12.02 -18.43 -15.08
N GLY A 460 11.34 -17.30 -14.85
CA GLY A 460 11.06 -16.76 -13.52
C GLY A 460 12.19 -15.93 -12.90
N TYR A 461 13.36 -15.81 -13.55
CA TYR A 461 14.50 -15.06 -13.01
C TYR A 461 14.41 -13.55 -13.28
N GLY A 462 13.59 -13.11 -14.22
CA GLY A 462 13.42 -11.70 -14.52
C GLY A 462 12.46 -11.02 -13.56
N THR A 463 12.76 -9.79 -13.16
CA THR A 463 11.85 -8.95 -12.37
C THR A 463 11.52 -7.66 -13.12
N VAL A 464 10.27 -7.20 -12.95
CA VAL A 464 9.77 -6.00 -13.60
C VAL A 464 9.12 -5.09 -12.56
N SER A 465 9.49 -3.83 -12.60
CA SER A 465 8.82 -2.76 -11.87
C SER A 465 8.40 -1.68 -12.85
N TYR A 466 7.20 -1.16 -12.73
CA TYR A 466 6.72 -0.07 -13.58
C TYR A 466 6.03 1.01 -12.77
N THR A 467 6.05 2.22 -13.32
CA THR A 467 5.46 3.41 -12.70
C THR A 467 4.74 4.21 -13.77
N HIS A 468 3.50 4.58 -13.52
CA HIS A 468 2.74 5.42 -14.45
C HIS A 468 3.43 6.76 -14.67
N LEU A 469 3.69 7.11 -15.93
CA LEU A 469 4.13 8.45 -16.32
C LEU A 469 2.91 9.39 -16.32
N ARG A 470 3.04 10.52 -15.66
CA ARG A 470 1.99 11.54 -15.56
C ARG A 470 2.08 12.54 -16.70
#